data_60813c3c31fce08efca479d24828c946
#
_entry.id   60813c3c31fce08efca479d24828c946
#
_cell.length_a   1.000
_cell.length_b   1.000
_cell.length_c   1.000
_cell.angle_alpha   90.00
_cell.angle_beta   90.00
_cell.angle_gamma   90.00
#
_symmetry.space_group_name_H-M   'P 1'
#
loop_
_entity.id
_entity.type
_entity.pdbx_description
1 polymer ?
#
loop_
_entity_poly.entity_id
_entity_poly.type
_entity_poly.pdbx_seq_one_letter_code
_entity_poly.pdbx_strand_id
1 'polypeptide(L)'
;MNLILFGPPGAGKGTQAEILINKYNIIQISTGDMLREEVKLGTELGKTAKSIMDKGDLVSDEIIISMIEKRIIKPDCKNGFILDGFPRTLKQAIDLDNILNKLDIHIDKVIEINVDEDFLLKRITKRALGSKITRDDDNSEILKNRIVVYKKDTLPVLEYYKNLNKLHTIDGMQNIEDVSKDIQKVLTWL
;
A
#
# COMPACT_ATOMS: atom_id res chain seq x y z
N MET A 1 1.90 16.79 2.16
CA MET A 1 0.67 15.94 2.22
C MET A 1 1.09 14.48 2.30
N ASN A 2 0.69 13.78 3.38
CA ASN A 2 1.09 12.41 3.66
C ASN A 2 -0.14 11.52 3.72
N LEU A 3 -0.20 10.50 2.87
CA LEU A 3 -1.37 9.65 2.68
C LEU A 3 -1.03 8.19 2.93
N ILE A 4 -2.03 7.42 3.33
CA ILE A 4 -1.98 5.96 3.30
C ILE A 4 -3.05 5.46 2.33
N LEU A 5 -2.68 4.56 1.41
CA LEU A 5 -3.61 3.86 0.54
C LEU A 5 -3.79 2.41 1.00
N PHE A 6 -4.99 2.09 1.44
CA PHE A 6 -5.43 0.74 1.73
C PHE A 6 -6.25 0.13 0.59
N GLY A 7 -6.33 -1.16 0.60
CA GLY A 7 -7.13 -1.96 -0.31
C GLY A 7 -6.46 -3.30 -0.59
N PRO A 8 -7.23 -4.33 -0.93
CA PRO A 8 -6.70 -5.65 -1.22
C PRO A 8 -5.76 -5.66 -2.43
N PRO A 9 -5.00 -6.75 -2.64
CA PRO A 9 -4.25 -6.95 -3.88
C PRO A 9 -5.17 -6.80 -5.10
N GLY A 10 -4.77 -5.99 -6.10
CA GLY A 10 -5.61 -5.75 -7.29
C GLY A 10 -6.64 -4.61 -7.15
N ALA A 11 -6.78 -3.97 -6.00
CA ALA A 11 -7.76 -2.88 -5.81
C ALA A 11 -7.50 -1.63 -6.66
N GLY A 12 -6.29 -1.45 -7.20
CA GLY A 12 -5.95 -0.28 -8.03
C GLY A 12 -5.12 0.78 -7.28
N LYS A 13 -4.60 0.48 -6.08
CA LYS A 13 -3.78 1.43 -5.28
C LYS A 13 -2.65 2.06 -6.09
N GLY A 14 -1.84 1.26 -6.79
CA GLY A 14 -0.71 1.76 -7.58
C GLY A 14 -1.15 2.72 -8.69
N THR A 15 -2.25 2.43 -9.39
CA THR A 15 -2.81 3.31 -10.42
C THR A 15 -3.25 4.66 -9.83
N GLN A 16 -3.92 4.64 -8.69
CA GLN A 16 -4.35 5.87 -8.02
C GLN A 16 -3.15 6.62 -7.41
N ALA A 17 -2.16 5.90 -6.86
CA ALA A 17 -0.93 6.52 -6.40
C ALA A 17 -0.21 7.28 -7.52
N GLU A 18 -0.07 6.68 -8.72
CA GLU A 18 0.54 7.32 -9.88
C GLU A 18 -0.17 8.63 -10.28
N ILE A 19 -1.51 8.65 -10.27
CA ILE A 19 -2.29 9.86 -10.54
C ILE A 19 -2.03 10.92 -9.46
N LEU A 20 -2.01 10.53 -8.19
CA LEU A 20 -1.82 11.45 -7.07
C LEU A 20 -0.41 12.04 -7.02
N ILE A 21 0.64 11.24 -7.25
CA ILE A 21 2.03 11.75 -7.27
C ILE A 21 2.23 12.75 -8.39
N ASN A 22 1.66 12.51 -9.57
CA ASN A 22 1.75 13.44 -10.69
C ASN A 22 0.99 14.75 -10.42
N LYS A 23 -0.14 14.69 -9.72
CA LYS A 23 -0.97 15.85 -9.43
C LYS A 23 -0.45 16.71 -8.29
N TYR A 24 0.03 16.08 -7.22
CA TYR A 24 0.38 16.77 -5.97
C TYR A 24 1.89 16.89 -5.73
N ASN A 25 2.72 16.41 -6.67
CA ASN A 25 4.18 16.41 -6.56
C ASN A 25 4.70 15.80 -5.24
N ILE A 26 4.09 14.69 -4.86
CA ILE A 26 4.48 13.85 -3.72
C ILE A 26 5.04 12.52 -4.23
N ILE A 27 5.64 11.71 -3.38
CA ILE A 27 6.23 10.44 -3.80
C ILE A 27 5.42 9.24 -3.32
N GLN A 28 5.57 8.10 -3.97
CA GLN A 28 5.06 6.82 -3.48
C GLN A 28 6.15 6.06 -2.73
N ILE A 29 5.79 5.54 -1.58
CA ILE A 29 6.58 4.58 -0.80
C ILE A 29 5.81 3.26 -0.78
N SER A 30 6.18 2.34 -1.67
CA SER A 30 5.58 1.01 -1.77
C SER A 30 6.50 -0.01 -1.14
N THR A 31 6.08 -0.61 -0.01
CA THR A 31 6.87 -1.66 0.65
C THR A 31 7.09 -2.88 -0.24
N GLY A 32 6.09 -3.22 -1.05
CA GLY A 32 6.22 -4.30 -2.01
C GLY A 32 7.29 -4.02 -3.08
N ASP A 33 7.36 -2.78 -3.59
CA ASP A 33 8.37 -2.41 -4.59
C ASP A 33 9.77 -2.33 -3.96
N MET A 34 9.88 -1.81 -2.74
CA MET A 34 11.14 -1.79 -1.99
C MET A 34 11.68 -3.21 -1.78
N LEU A 35 10.83 -4.16 -1.37
CA LEU A 35 11.24 -5.56 -1.21
C LEU A 35 11.61 -6.21 -2.54
N ARG A 36 10.88 -5.94 -3.63
CA ARG A 36 11.22 -6.45 -4.97
C ARG A 36 12.56 -5.91 -5.46
N GLU A 37 12.90 -4.67 -5.13
CA GLU A 37 14.22 -4.12 -5.45
C GLU A 37 15.33 -4.85 -4.69
N GLU A 38 15.14 -5.15 -3.40
CA GLU A 38 16.08 -5.97 -2.61
C GLU A 38 16.25 -7.37 -3.20
N VAL A 39 15.14 -7.97 -3.67
CA VAL A 39 15.18 -9.28 -4.37
C VAL A 39 16.00 -9.18 -5.65
N LYS A 40 15.78 -8.14 -6.46
CA LYS A 40 16.51 -7.90 -7.71
C LYS A 40 18.00 -7.68 -7.49
N LEU A 41 18.36 -6.96 -6.41
CA LEU A 41 19.75 -6.73 -6.01
C LEU A 41 20.43 -7.96 -5.39
N GLY A 42 19.67 -9.01 -5.08
CA GLY A 42 20.17 -10.26 -4.49
C GLY A 42 20.72 -10.12 -3.07
N THR A 43 20.26 -9.08 -2.32
CA THR A 43 20.68 -8.87 -0.92
C THR A 43 20.20 -10.02 -0.01
N GLU A 44 20.77 -10.16 1.17
CA GLU A 44 20.30 -11.16 2.16
C GLU A 44 18.82 -10.88 2.55
N LEU A 45 18.44 -9.63 2.67
CA LEU A 45 17.05 -9.24 2.85
C LEU A 45 16.18 -9.68 1.65
N GLY A 46 16.66 -9.46 0.44
CA GLY A 46 15.97 -9.85 -0.78
C GLY A 46 15.73 -11.36 -0.89
N LYS A 47 16.74 -12.17 -0.56
CA LYS A 47 16.61 -13.64 -0.53
C LYS A 47 15.53 -14.09 0.47
N THR A 48 15.56 -13.53 1.67
CA THR A 48 14.56 -13.81 2.72
C THR A 48 13.17 -13.35 2.28
N ALA A 49 13.06 -12.10 1.80
CA ALA A 49 11.79 -11.53 1.35
C ALA A 49 11.16 -12.33 0.21
N LYS A 50 11.97 -12.80 -0.77
CA LYS A 50 11.48 -13.61 -1.88
C LYS A 50 10.76 -14.86 -1.39
N SER A 51 11.38 -15.62 -0.48
CA SER A 51 10.82 -16.88 0.04
C SER A 51 9.47 -16.71 0.76
N ILE A 52 9.24 -15.52 1.34
CA ILE A 52 8.01 -15.15 2.05
C ILE A 52 6.96 -14.64 1.04
N MET A 53 7.36 -13.72 0.15
CA MET A 53 6.48 -13.12 -0.84
C MET A 53 5.94 -14.13 -1.86
N ASP A 54 6.75 -15.13 -2.24
CA ASP A 54 6.34 -16.22 -3.15
C ASP A 54 5.22 -17.09 -2.55
N LYS A 55 5.03 -17.05 -1.24
CA LYS A 55 3.89 -17.68 -0.53
C LYS A 55 2.70 -16.73 -0.35
N GLY A 56 2.88 -15.44 -0.62
CA GLY A 56 1.88 -14.40 -0.39
C GLY A 56 1.81 -13.92 1.07
N ASP A 57 2.79 -14.28 1.90
CA ASP A 57 2.88 -13.92 3.30
C ASP A 57 3.51 -12.52 3.52
N LEU A 58 3.46 -12.02 4.76
CA LEU A 58 4.05 -10.74 5.14
C LEU A 58 5.48 -10.94 5.67
N VAL A 59 6.39 -10.09 5.21
CA VAL A 59 7.73 -9.96 5.82
C VAL A 59 7.58 -9.37 7.23
N SER A 60 8.47 -9.72 8.14
CA SER A 60 8.35 -9.34 9.55
C SER A 60 8.20 -7.83 9.76
N ASP A 61 7.42 -7.45 10.77
CA ASP A 61 7.13 -6.05 11.07
C ASP A 61 8.40 -5.23 11.31
N GLU A 62 9.38 -5.81 12.02
CA GLU A 62 10.63 -5.13 12.36
C GLU A 62 11.43 -4.72 11.11
N ILE A 63 11.48 -5.60 10.11
CA ILE A 63 12.14 -5.32 8.83
C ILE A 63 11.42 -4.19 8.10
N ILE A 64 10.11 -4.31 7.96
CA ILE A 64 9.31 -3.31 7.22
C ILE A 64 9.36 -1.95 7.92
N ILE A 65 9.23 -1.90 9.23
CA ILE A 65 9.33 -0.67 10.02
C ILE A 65 10.69 0.00 9.81
N SER A 66 11.79 -0.76 9.92
CA SER A 66 13.14 -0.22 9.70
C SER A 66 13.33 0.32 8.28
N MET A 67 12.74 -0.33 7.27
CA MET A 67 12.78 0.15 5.88
C MET A 67 12.01 1.47 5.73
N ILE A 68 10.81 1.56 6.30
CA ILE A 68 9.97 2.77 6.25
C ILE A 68 10.63 3.93 6.98
N GLU A 69 11.14 3.72 8.20
CA GLU A 69 11.82 4.76 8.97
C GLU A 69 12.98 5.39 8.19
N LYS A 70 13.82 4.57 7.56
CA LYS A 70 14.92 5.03 6.70
C LYS A 70 14.45 5.72 5.42
N ARG A 71 13.26 5.37 4.91
CA ARG A 71 12.74 5.89 3.65
C ARG A 71 12.07 7.26 3.80
N ILE A 72 11.28 7.45 4.84
CA ILE A 72 10.50 8.68 5.03
C ILE A 72 11.34 9.91 5.36
N ILE A 73 12.57 9.72 5.87
CA ILE A 73 13.51 10.83 6.18
C ILE A 73 14.30 11.30 4.96
N LYS A 74 14.19 10.64 3.81
CA LYS A 74 14.90 11.05 2.60
C LYS A 74 14.40 12.40 2.08
N PRO A 75 15.28 13.21 1.44
CA PRO A 75 14.93 14.57 0.98
C PRO A 75 13.74 14.63 0.01
N ASP A 76 13.51 13.60 -0.78
CA ASP A 76 12.41 13.51 -1.73
C ASP A 76 11.04 13.36 -1.07
N CYS A 77 10.99 12.99 0.23
CA CYS A 77 9.77 12.92 1.01
C CYS A 77 9.28 14.28 1.54
N LYS A 78 10.06 15.35 1.38
CA LYS A 78 9.76 16.67 1.97
C LYS A 78 8.42 17.27 1.52
N ASN A 79 8.02 17.04 0.27
CA ASN A 79 6.74 17.53 -0.25
C ASN A 79 5.55 16.67 0.19
N GLY A 80 5.86 15.52 0.80
CA GLY A 80 4.88 14.53 1.23
C GLY A 80 5.03 13.20 0.49
N PHE A 81 4.26 12.23 0.95
CA PHE A 81 4.34 10.86 0.44
C PHE A 81 3.01 10.12 0.52
N ILE A 82 2.93 9.03 -0.24
CA ILE A 82 1.88 8.03 -0.16
C ILE A 82 2.50 6.72 0.32
N LEU A 83 2.03 6.17 1.43
CA LEU A 83 2.35 4.82 1.84
C LEU A 83 1.42 3.85 1.11
N ASP A 84 1.98 2.97 0.28
CA ASP A 84 1.25 1.92 -0.44
C ASP A 84 1.67 0.53 0.05
N GLY A 85 0.68 -0.24 0.51
CA GLY A 85 0.91 -1.57 1.07
C GLY A 85 1.58 -1.56 2.45
N PHE A 86 1.45 -0.47 3.19
CA PHE A 86 1.90 -0.29 4.57
C PHE A 86 1.04 0.81 5.25
N PRO A 87 0.67 0.64 6.56
CA PRO A 87 0.89 -0.55 7.38
C PRO A 87 -0.03 -1.72 6.98
N ARG A 88 0.36 -2.96 7.32
CA ARG A 88 -0.46 -4.17 7.06
C ARG A 88 -0.85 -4.90 8.33
N THR A 89 -0.26 -4.58 9.47
CA THR A 89 -0.61 -5.11 10.77
C THR A 89 -0.89 -3.97 11.75
N LEU A 90 -1.64 -4.25 12.82
CA LEU A 90 -1.90 -3.25 13.85
C LEU A 90 -0.60 -2.79 14.53
N LYS A 91 0.35 -3.71 14.72
CA LYS A 91 1.68 -3.39 15.25
C LYS A 91 2.39 -2.37 14.35
N GLN A 92 2.41 -2.61 13.03
CA GLN A 92 3.00 -1.66 12.07
C GLN A 92 2.32 -0.28 12.13
N ALA A 93 1.00 -0.21 12.31
CA ALA A 93 0.29 1.06 12.41
C ALA A 93 0.71 1.86 13.65
N ILE A 94 0.79 1.19 14.81
CA ILE A 94 1.23 1.80 16.06
C ILE A 94 2.71 2.24 15.97
N ASP A 95 3.58 1.40 15.43
CA ASP A 95 4.99 1.71 15.26
C ASP A 95 5.19 2.87 14.27
N LEU A 96 4.40 2.94 13.19
CA LEU A 96 4.40 4.07 12.26
C LEU A 96 4.03 5.37 12.97
N ASP A 97 2.96 5.40 13.76
CA ASP A 97 2.55 6.59 14.49
C ASP A 97 3.65 7.05 15.47
N ASN A 98 4.34 6.12 16.13
CA ASN A 98 5.47 6.44 17.00
C ASN A 98 6.65 7.07 16.24
N ILE A 99 6.97 6.55 15.04
CA ILE A 99 8.04 7.11 14.20
C ILE A 99 7.65 8.50 13.71
N LEU A 100 6.45 8.67 13.20
CA LEU A 100 5.97 9.94 12.67
C LEU A 100 5.92 11.02 13.74
N ASN A 101 5.46 10.68 14.96
CA ASN A 101 5.46 11.60 16.10
C ASN A 101 6.88 12.06 16.47
N LYS A 102 7.88 11.17 16.44
CA LYS A 102 9.28 11.55 16.70
C LYS A 102 9.85 12.49 15.65
N LEU A 103 9.35 12.41 14.42
CA LEU A 103 9.81 13.21 13.28
C LEU A 103 8.98 14.49 13.06
N ASP A 104 7.96 14.74 13.90
CA ASP A 104 6.98 15.83 13.73
C ASP A 104 6.29 15.77 12.35
N ILE A 105 5.98 14.55 11.92
CA ILE A 105 5.24 14.26 10.68
C ILE A 105 3.88 13.66 11.06
N HIS A 106 2.84 13.96 10.30
CA HIS A 106 1.52 13.36 10.50
C HIS A 106 0.95 12.80 9.19
N ILE A 107 0.07 11.83 9.30
CA ILE A 107 -0.75 11.34 8.19
C ILE A 107 -1.99 12.22 8.09
N ASP A 108 -2.19 12.82 6.93
CA ASP A 108 -3.32 13.70 6.65
C ASP A 108 -4.61 12.90 6.42
N LYS A 109 -4.56 11.89 5.56
CA LYS A 109 -5.70 11.05 5.22
C LYS A 109 -5.28 9.60 5.00
N VAL A 110 -6.21 8.71 5.33
CA VAL A 110 -6.13 7.28 5.06
C VAL A 110 -7.28 6.92 4.12
N ILE A 111 -6.95 6.39 2.96
CA ILE A 111 -7.92 6.10 1.90
C ILE A 111 -7.95 4.60 1.66
N GLU A 112 -9.11 4.01 1.85
CA GLU A 112 -9.38 2.63 1.47
C GLU A 112 -10.04 2.59 0.10
N ILE A 113 -9.46 1.84 -0.83
CA ILE A 113 -10.08 1.47 -2.10
C ILE A 113 -10.73 0.12 -1.90
N ASN A 114 -12.04 0.12 -1.62
CA ASN A 114 -12.80 -1.09 -1.36
C ASN A 114 -13.24 -1.74 -2.69
N VAL A 115 -12.99 -3.05 -2.82
CA VAL A 115 -13.31 -3.82 -4.04
C VAL A 115 -13.74 -5.22 -3.65
N ASP A 116 -14.81 -5.70 -4.27
CA ASP A 116 -15.30 -7.06 -4.10
C ASP A 116 -14.31 -8.12 -4.61
N GLU A 117 -14.27 -9.27 -3.95
CA GLU A 117 -13.31 -10.34 -4.23
C GLU A 117 -13.39 -10.86 -5.67
N ASP A 118 -14.61 -11.04 -6.19
CA ASP A 118 -14.82 -11.49 -7.57
C ASP A 118 -14.26 -10.49 -8.61
N PHE A 119 -14.30 -9.21 -8.28
CA PHE A 119 -13.74 -8.15 -9.12
C PHE A 119 -12.21 -8.15 -9.09
N LEU A 120 -11.62 -8.44 -7.93
CA LEU A 120 -10.17 -8.55 -7.77
C LEU A 120 -9.58 -9.65 -8.64
N LEU A 121 -10.17 -10.83 -8.63
CA LEU A 121 -9.72 -11.97 -9.43
C LEU A 121 -9.72 -11.63 -10.93
N LYS A 122 -10.78 -11.01 -11.43
CA LYS A 122 -10.88 -10.56 -12.83
C LYS A 122 -9.80 -9.53 -13.19
N ARG A 123 -9.54 -8.55 -12.32
CA ARG A 123 -8.52 -7.51 -12.56
C ARG A 123 -7.11 -8.06 -12.62
N ILE A 124 -6.77 -9.01 -11.74
CA ILE A 124 -5.42 -9.56 -11.70
C ILE A 124 -5.18 -10.51 -12.87
N THR A 125 -6.17 -11.33 -13.24
CA THR A 125 -6.09 -12.13 -14.48
C THR A 125 -5.85 -11.23 -15.69
N LYS A 126 -6.57 -10.11 -15.80
CA LYS A 126 -6.37 -9.12 -16.88
C LYS A 126 -4.98 -8.48 -16.83
N ARG A 127 -4.45 -8.17 -15.62
CA ARG A 127 -3.11 -7.61 -15.44
C ARG A 127 -2.04 -8.61 -15.87
N ALA A 128 -2.15 -9.87 -15.46
CA ALA A 128 -1.21 -10.93 -15.83
C ALA A 128 -1.13 -11.15 -17.36
N LEU A 129 -2.25 -10.92 -18.09
CA LEU A 129 -2.32 -11.07 -19.54
C LEU A 129 -1.89 -9.81 -20.32
N GLY A 130 -1.92 -8.61 -19.71
CA GLY A 130 -1.81 -7.34 -20.42
C GLY A 130 -0.72 -6.37 -19.95
N SER A 131 0.01 -6.64 -18.86
CA SER A 131 1.02 -5.70 -18.37
C SER A 131 2.41 -6.02 -18.91
N LYS A 132 3.15 -4.94 -19.29
CA LYS A 132 4.59 -5.02 -19.64
C LYS A 132 5.47 -5.43 -18.43
N ILE A 133 4.92 -5.38 -17.22
CA ILE A 133 5.59 -5.74 -15.97
C ILE A 133 4.78 -6.87 -15.34
N THR A 134 5.17 -8.10 -15.60
CA THR A 134 4.69 -9.27 -14.86
C THR A 134 5.36 -9.30 -13.49
N ARG A 135 4.57 -9.45 -12.43
CA ARG A 135 5.07 -9.71 -11.09
C ARG A 135 5.08 -11.22 -10.87
N ASP A 136 6.18 -11.76 -10.36
CA ASP A 136 6.31 -13.20 -10.08
C ASP A 136 5.27 -13.70 -9.06
N ASP A 137 4.78 -12.76 -8.21
CA ASP A 137 3.74 -12.98 -7.19
C ASP A 137 2.29 -12.77 -7.70
N ASP A 138 2.07 -12.66 -9.02
CA ASP A 138 0.73 -12.48 -9.64
C ASP A 138 0.11 -13.80 -10.13
N ASN A 139 0.36 -14.91 -9.44
CA ASN A 139 -0.34 -16.14 -9.73
C ASN A 139 -1.61 -16.27 -8.86
N SER A 140 -2.59 -17.05 -9.32
CA SER A 140 -3.91 -17.16 -8.70
C SER A 140 -3.91 -17.73 -7.27
N GLU A 141 -2.96 -18.61 -6.96
CA GLU A 141 -2.84 -19.25 -5.65
C GLU A 141 -2.22 -18.28 -4.63
N ILE A 142 -1.11 -17.65 -4.99
CA ILE A 142 -0.46 -16.60 -4.19
C ILE A 142 -1.45 -15.47 -3.92
N LEU A 143 -2.23 -15.09 -4.93
CA LEU A 143 -3.25 -14.05 -4.77
C LEU A 143 -4.32 -14.40 -3.75
N LYS A 144 -4.85 -15.64 -3.80
CA LYS A 144 -5.83 -16.09 -2.81
C LYS A 144 -5.26 -16.00 -1.40
N ASN A 145 -4.02 -16.44 -1.19
CA ASN A 145 -3.37 -16.32 0.11
C ASN A 145 -3.22 -14.84 0.52
N ARG A 146 -2.80 -13.96 -0.39
CA ARG A 146 -2.69 -12.51 -0.12
C ARG A 146 -4.02 -11.87 0.28
N ILE A 147 -5.15 -12.32 -0.28
CA ILE A 147 -6.48 -11.85 0.12
C ILE A 147 -6.81 -12.35 1.52
N VAL A 148 -6.50 -13.61 1.84
CA VAL A 148 -6.71 -14.17 3.19
C VAL A 148 -5.88 -13.40 4.21
N VAL A 149 -4.59 -13.18 3.94
CA VAL A 149 -3.69 -12.40 4.79
C VAL A 149 -4.19 -10.95 4.96
N TYR A 150 -4.64 -10.31 3.87
CA TYR A 150 -5.22 -8.97 3.94
C TYR A 150 -6.45 -8.93 4.86
N LYS A 151 -7.37 -9.88 4.72
CA LYS A 151 -8.57 -9.95 5.57
C LYS A 151 -8.22 -10.18 7.04
N LYS A 152 -7.24 -11.03 7.31
CA LYS A 152 -6.85 -11.39 8.67
C LYS A 152 -6.06 -10.28 9.37
N ASP A 153 -5.03 -9.77 8.70
CA ASP A 153 -4.01 -8.94 9.34
C ASP A 153 -4.18 -7.44 9.03
N THR A 154 -4.73 -7.09 7.85
CA THR A 154 -4.82 -5.69 7.41
C THR A 154 -6.19 -5.05 7.66
N LEU A 155 -7.29 -5.78 7.56
CA LEU A 155 -8.61 -5.19 7.89
C LEU A 155 -8.70 -4.62 9.32
N PRO A 156 -8.10 -5.23 10.38
CA PRO A 156 -8.07 -4.62 11.71
C PRO A 156 -7.40 -3.24 11.75
N VAL A 157 -6.47 -2.96 10.83
CA VAL A 157 -5.79 -1.65 10.73
C VAL A 157 -6.75 -0.57 10.26
N LEU A 158 -7.74 -0.90 9.42
CA LEU A 158 -8.77 0.06 8.99
C LEU A 158 -9.61 0.54 10.17
N GLU A 159 -10.00 -0.36 11.10
CA GLU A 159 -10.71 0.03 12.32
C GLU A 159 -9.85 0.95 13.21
N TYR A 160 -8.54 0.72 13.29
CA TYR A 160 -7.63 1.60 13.99
C TYR A 160 -7.69 3.04 13.45
N TYR A 161 -7.57 3.21 12.13
CA TYR A 161 -7.63 4.55 11.51
C TYR A 161 -9.05 5.15 11.47
N LYS A 162 -10.08 4.33 11.45
CA LYS A 162 -11.48 4.77 11.60
C LYS A 162 -11.72 5.38 12.97
N ASN A 163 -11.22 4.76 14.03
CA ASN A 163 -11.30 5.28 15.39
C ASN A 163 -10.54 6.61 15.58
N LEU A 164 -9.52 6.86 14.74
CA LEU A 164 -8.81 8.14 14.66
C LEU A 164 -9.49 9.16 13.76
N ASN A 165 -10.66 8.87 13.19
CA ASN A 165 -11.38 9.70 12.23
C ASN A 165 -10.54 10.09 10.98
N LYS A 166 -9.60 9.24 10.57
CA LYS A 166 -8.72 9.47 9.42
C LYS A 166 -9.10 8.65 8.19
N LEU A 167 -9.93 7.59 8.34
CA LEU A 167 -10.28 6.65 7.27
C LEU A 167 -11.39 7.18 6.38
N HIS A 168 -11.18 7.11 5.07
CA HIS A 168 -12.16 7.39 4.03
C HIS A 168 -12.22 6.20 3.07
N THR A 169 -13.40 5.60 2.92
CA THR A 169 -13.61 4.45 2.02
C THR A 169 -14.16 4.91 0.68
N ILE A 170 -13.53 4.48 -0.40
CA ILE A 170 -13.88 4.79 -1.79
C ILE A 170 -14.31 3.49 -2.48
N ASP A 171 -15.39 3.54 -3.25
CA ASP A 171 -15.80 2.43 -4.10
C ASP A 171 -14.80 2.22 -5.25
N GLY A 172 -13.99 1.18 -5.13
CA GLY A 172 -12.98 0.83 -6.12
C GLY A 172 -13.50 0.03 -7.30
N MET A 173 -14.80 -0.30 -7.37
CA MET A 173 -15.40 -1.01 -8.49
C MET A 173 -15.72 -0.08 -9.67
N GLN A 174 -15.71 1.23 -9.45
CA GLN A 174 -15.86 2.25 -10.47
C GLN A 174 -14.69 2.22 -11.48
N ASN A 175 -14.80 3.00 -12.55
CA ASN A 175 -13.68 3.22 -13.47
C ASN A 175 -12.56 4.05 -12.80
N ILE A 176 -11.36 4.02 -13.39
CA ILE A 176 -10.17 4.65 -12.81
C ILE A 176 -10.36 6.15 -12.54
N GLU A 177 -11.01 6.85 -13.46
CA GLU A 177 -11.23 8.31 -13.39
C GLU A 177 -12.19 8.69 -12.27
N ASP A 178 -13.27 7.94 -12.08
CA ASP A 178 -14.26 8.23 -11.05
C ASP A 178 -13.72 7.90 -9.65
N VAL A 179 -12.99 6.78 -9.50
CA VAL A 179 -12.23 6.51 -8.27
C VAL A 179 -11.29 7.67 -7.94
N SER A 180 -10.56 8.17 -8.96
CA SER A 180 -9.64 9.29 -8.79
C SER A 180 -10.35 10.57 -8.37
N LYS A 181 -11.52 10.89 -8.95
CA LYS A 181 -12.33 12.05 -8.57
C LYS A 181 -12.80 11.95 -7.12
N ASP A 182 -13.26 10.77 -6.70
CA ASP A 182 -13.74 10.57 -5.33
C ASP A 182 -12.60 10.68 -4.31
N ILE A 183 -11.41 10.13 -4.61
CA ILE A 183 -10.21 10.35 -3.79
C ILE A 183 -9.90 11.84 -3.71
N GLN A 184 -9.91 12.56 -4.82
CA GLN A 184 -9.60 13.98 -4.84
C GLN A 184 -10.60 14.83 -4.03
N LYS A 185 -11.89 14.48 -4.02
CA LYS A 185 -12.90 15.13 -3.15
C LYS A 185 -12.52 15.01 -1.66
N VAL A 186 -12.03 13.85 -1.24
CA VAL A 186 -11.53 13.65 0.14
C VAL A 186 -10.35 14.55 0.46
N LEU A 187 -9.49 14.84 -0.54
CA LEU A 187 -8.27 15.65 -0.40
C LEU A 187 -8.50 17.16 -0.52
N THR A 188 -9.66 17.63 -1.00
CA THR A 188 -9.96 19.07 -1.16
C THR A 188 -10.08 19.83 0.17
N TRP A 189 -10.10 19.14 1.28
CA TRP A 189 -10.23 19.72 2.62
C TRP A 189 -8.89 19.71 3.40
N LEU A 190 -7.76 19.57 2.71
CA LEU A 190 -6.40 19.74 3.23
C LEU A 190 -5.81 21.07 2.79
#